data_04733ec25464be049f42c693bdb208a4
#
_entry.id   04733ec25464be049f42c693bdb208a4
#
_cell.length_a   1.000
_cell.length_b   1.000
_cell.length_c   1.000
_cell.angle_alpha   90.00
_cell.angle_beta   90.00
_cell.angle_gamma   90.00
#
_symmetry.space_group_name_H-M   'P 1'
#
loop_
_entity.id
_entity.type
_entity.pdbx_description
1 polymer ?
#
loop_
_entity_poly.entity_id
_entity_poly.type
_entity_poly.pdbx_seq_one_letter_code
_entity_poly.pdbx_strand_id
1 'polypeptide(L)'
;MRNTEQDNLKYQKLYHWAHTLITSGVIKNMDKFPSETILQKKFGYSRQTVRTALQQLEDEGLITRVRGSGTYVSYEGSTENESRQRVGLLLSYYSDYLFSQVYDGIESALKEKGYGIEVAVTKNRLNDEAIYLEGLLKSNVSGLIIEGSRSAFPNPNIRLYREIRKQNIPTLFIHNHYAVSYTHLRAHETTLHL
;
A
#
# COMPACT_ATOMS: atom_id res chain seq x y z
N MET A 1 6.74 20.05 -26.43
CA MET A 1 7.02 20.16 -24.98
C MET A 1 5.97 19.51 -24.06
N ARG A 2 4.68 19.42 -24.41
CA ARG A 2 3.64 18.79 -23.55
C ARG A 2 3.73 17.26 -23.37
N ASN A 3 4.44 16.55 -24.25
CA ASN A 3 4.54 15.08 -24.18
C ASN A 3 5.52 14.57 -23.11
N THR A 4 6.57 15.33 -22.82
CA THR A 4 7.64 14.90 -21.90
C THR A 4 7.23 14.93 -20.44
N GLU A 5 6.45 15.92 -20.02
CA GLU A 5 5.92 16.01 -18.65
C GLU A 5 4.88 14.92 -18.36
N GLN A 6 3.99 14.63 -19.33
CA GLN A 6 3.01 13.58 -19.18
C GLN A 6 3.63 12.18 -19.12
N ASP A 7 4.67 11.93 -19.89
CA ASP A 7 5.40 10.66 -19.88
C ASP A 7 6.25 10.51 -18.61
N ASN A 8 6.78 11.62 -18.09
CA ASN A 8 7.47 11.67 -16.79
C ASN A 8 6.51 11.29 -15.64
N LEU A 9 5.30 11.84 -15.64
CA LEU A 9 4.27 11.50 -14.64
C LEU A 9 3.84 10.02 -14.71
N LYS A 10 3.76 9.45 -15.89
CA LYS A 10 3.33 8.06 -16.10
C LYS A 10 4.35 7.05 -15.59
N TYR A 11 5.65 7.25 -15.87
CA TYR A 11 6.65 6.30 -15.39
C TYR A 11 6.79 6.38 -13.87
N GLN A 12 6.71 7.58 -13.28
CA GLN A 12 6.73 7.74 -11.83
C GLN A 12 5.57 7.01 -11.16
N LYS A 13 4.35 7.11 -11.70
CA LYS A 13 3.19 6.36 -11.19
C LYS A 13 3.41 4.85 -11.21
N LEU A 14 3.95 4.32 -12.32
CA LEU A 14 4.25 2.89 -12.42
C LEU A 14 5.37 2.49 -11.45
N TYR A 15 6.42 3.30 -11.36
CA TYR A 15 7.51 3.09 -10.42
C TYR A 15 7.00 3.06 -8.97
N HIS A 16 6.28 4.08 -8.51
CA HIS A 16 5.75 4.12 -7.14
C HIS A 16 4.81 2.97 -6.84
N TRP A 17 3.95 2.61 -7.80
CA TRP A 17 3.11 1.43 -7.68
C TRP A 17 3.92 0.16 -7.43
N ALA A 18 4.93 -0.09 -8.25
CA ALA A 18 5.76 -1.28 -8.14
C ALA A 18 6.61 -1.27 -6.87
N HIS A 19 7.25 -0.13 -6.58
CA HIS A 19 8.03 0.10 -5.37
C HIS A 19 7.22 -0.23 -4.11
N THR A 20 6.01 0.32 -4.01
CA THR A 20 5.12 0.06 -2.86
C THR A 20 4.76 -1.42 -2.73
N LEU A 21 4.41 -2.11 -3.83
CA LEU A 21 4.07 -3.54 -3.78
C LEU A 21 5.23 -4.42 -3.31
N ILE A 22 6.44 -4.02 -3.67
CA ILE A 22 7.65 -4.77 -3.32
C ILE A 22 8.04 -4.47 -1.87
N THR A 23 8.16 -3.20 -1.51
CA THR A 23 8.65 -2.79 -0.17
C THR A 23 7.66 -3.11 0.94
N SER A 24 6.35 -3.14 0.64
CA SER A 24 5.32 -3.57 1.58
C SER A 24 5.18 -5.09 1.71
N GLY A 25 5.91 -5.88 0.90
CA GLY A 25 5.84 -7.35 0.93
C GLY A 25 4.58 -7.95 0.31
N VAL A 26 3.77 -7.15 -0.41
CA VAL A 26 2.62 -7.67 -1.20
C VAL A 26 3.11 -8.58 -2.31
N ILE A 27 4.25 -8.25 -2.93
CA ILE A 27 5.01 -9.13 -3.80
C ILE A 27 6.31 -9.46 -3.06
N LYS A 28 6.52 -10.72 -2.77
CA LYS A 28 7.62 -11.18 -1.92
C LYS A 28 8.92 -11.31 -2.72
N ASN A 29 10.04 -11.38 -2.00
CA ASN A 29 11.32 -11.73 -2.59
C ASN A 29 11.22 -13.04 -3.36
N MET A 30 11.85 -13.13 -4.53
CA MET A 30 11.81 -14.23 -5.49
C MET A 30 10.46 -14.45 -6.20
N ASP A 31 9.40 -13.71 -5.86
CA ASP A 31 8.16 -13.77 -6.64
C ASP A 31 8.37 -13.19 -8.04
N LYS A 32 7.66 -13.78 -9.01
CA LYS A 32 7.69 -13.32 -10.40
C LYS A 32 6.97 -11.98 -10.53
N PHE A 33 7.69 -10.96 -10.99
CA PHE A 33 7.13 -9.65 -11.26
C PHE A 33 6.41 -9.62 -12.63
N PRO A 34 5.33 -8.83 -12.80
CA PRO A 34 4.61 -8.75 -14.07
C PRO A 34 5.51 -8.32 -15.22
N SER A 35 5.34 -8.96 -16.38
CA SER A 35 6.11 -8.65 -17.60
C SER A 35 5.77 -7.26 -18.17
N GLU A 36 6.70 -6.70 -18.97
CA GLU A 36 6.48 -5.44 -19.70
C GLU A 36 5.13 -5.41 -20.41
N THR A 37 4.76 -6.51 -21.09
CA THR A 37 3.50 -6.61 -21.84
C THR A 37 2.27 -6.56 -20.91
N ILE A 38 2.34 -7.20 -19.75
CA ILE A 38 1.26 -7.18 -18.77
C ILE A 38 1.11 -5.75 -18.21
N LEU A 39 2.22 -5.09 -17.89
CA LEU A 39 2.22 -3.72 -17.37
C LEU A 39 1.70 -2.71 -18.40
N GLN A 40 2.11 -2.85 -19.68
CA GLN A 40 1.58 -2.02 -20.76
C GLN A 40 0.05 -2.14 -20.87
N LYS A 41 -0.47 -3.37 -20.84
CA LYS A 41 -1.92 -3.61 -20.90
C LYS A 41 -2.66 -3.07 -19.66
N LYS A 42 -2.07 -3.26 -18.47
CA LYS A 42 -2.68 -2.84 -17.20
C LYS A 42 -2.79 -1.32 -17.09
N PHE A 43 -1.72 -0.60 -17.43
CA PHE A 43 -1.63 0.84 -17.24
C PHE A 43 -1.96 1.66 -18.50
N GLY A 44 -2.04 1.04 -19.68
CA GLY A 44 -2.20 1.75 -20.94
C GLY A 44 -0.98 2.60 -21.31
N TYR A 45 0.21 2.25 -20.83
CA TYR A 45 1.44 3.02 -21.03
C TYR A 45 2.27 2.48 -22.19
N SER A 46 3.09 3.37 -22.75
CA SER A 46 4.03 2.98 -23.80
C SER A 46 5.08 2.00 -23.28
N ARG A 47 5.66 1.21 -24.19
CA ARG A 47 6.77 0.29 -23.82
C ARG A 47 7.94 1.04 -23.20
N GLN A 48 8.25 2.24 -23.71
CA GLN A 48 9.34 3.04 -23.21
C GLN A 48 9.07 3.50 -21.76
N THR A 49 7.87 3.99 -21.47
CA THR A 49 7.46 4.39 -20.12
C THR A 49 7.59 3.24 -19.12
N VAL A 50 7.10 2.05 -19.50
CA VAL A 50 7.22 0.85 -18.66
C VAL A 50 8.67 0.47 -18.43
N ARG A 51 9.50 0.48 -19.48
CA ARG A 51 10.93 0.13 -19.36
C ARG A 51 11.70 1.09 -18.48
N THR A 52 11.41 2.41 -18.56
CA THR A 52 12.04 3.41 -17.69
C THR A 52 11.74 3.15 -16.22
N ALA A 53 10.46 2.87 -15.88
CA ALA A 53 10.09 2.53 -14.51
C ALA A 53 10.75 1.24 -14.01
N LEU A 54 10.76 0.19 -14.84
CA LEU A 54 11.40 -1.07 -14.48
C LEU A 54 12.93 -0.94 -14.37
N GLN A 55 13.55 -0.07 -15.17
CA GLN A 55 14.98 0.15 -15.07
C GLN A 55 15.33 0.81 -13.73
N GLN A 56 14.56 1.81 -13.31
CA GLN A 56 14.78 2.44 -12.02
C GLN A 56 14.64 1.45 -10.86
N LEU A 57 13.61 0.57 -10.87
CA LEU A 57 13.45 -0.48 -9.87
C LEU A 57 14.62 -1.46 -9.84
N GLU A 58 15.18 -1.78 -11.01
CA GLU A 58 16.36 -2.66 -11.14
C GLU A 58 17.63 -1.97 -10.64
N ASP A 59 17.81 -0.69 -10.97
CA ASP A 59 18.95 0.13 -10.50
C ASP A 59 18.96 0.27 -8.97
N GLU A 60 17.78 0.26 -8.35
CA GLU A 60 17.59 0.26 -6.89
C GLU A 60 17.65 -1.14 -6.25
N GLY A 61 17.85 -2.19 -7.06
CA GLY A 61 17.95 -3.56 -6.57
C GLY A 61 16.63 -4.18 -6.12
N LEU A 62 15.50 -3.56 -6.44
CA LEU A 62 14.17 -4.06 -6.04
C LEU A 62 13.70 -5.22 -6.92
N ILE A 63 14.16 -5.27 -8.17
CA ILE A 63 13.87 -6.34 -9.11
C ILE A 63 15.14 -6.77 -9.86
N THR A 64 15.15 -8.00 -10.34
CA THR A 64 16.19 -8.54 -11.21
C THR A 64 15.59 -9.14 -12.46
N ARG A 65 16.16 -8.82 -13.65
CA ARG A 65 15.73 -9.39 -14.93
C ARG A 65 16.59 -10.59 -15.27
N VAL A 66 15.96 -11.75 -15.44
CA VAL A 66 16.62 -12.98 -15.82
C VAL A 66 16.29 -13.27 -17.29
N ARG A 67 17.32 -13.26 -18.15
CA ARG A 67 17.16 -13.49 -19.59
C ARG A 67 16.45 -14.81 -19.87
N GLY A 68 15.36 -14.76 -20.62
CA GLY A 68 14.57 -15.95 -20.98
C GLY A 68 13.61 -16.45 -19.89
N SER A 69 13.72 -15.98 -18.64
CA SER A 69 12.89 -16.42 -17.52
C SER A 69 11.86 -15.37 -17.09
N GLY A 70 12.26 -14.08 -17.04
CA GLY A 70 11.38 -12.98 -16.67
C GLY A 70 12.02 -12.03 -15.68
N THR A 71 11.17 -11.26 -15.02
CA THR A 71 11.56 -10.32 -13.96
C THR A 71 11.12 -10.89 -12.62
N TYR A 72 11.96 -10.78 -11.62
CA TYR A 72 11.72 -11.29 -10.26
C TYR A 72 12.01 -10.19 -9.24
N VAL A 73 11.30 -10.21 -8.12
CA VAL A 73 11.61 -9.35 -6.99
C VAL A 73 12.91 -9.83 -6.35
N SER A 74 13.85 -8.91 -6.12
CA SER A 74 15.16 -9.16 -5.47
C SER A 74 15.29 -8.39 -4.14
N TYR A 75 14.20 -7.89 -3.63
CA TYR A 75 14.16 -7.13 -2.38
C TYR A 75 13.98 -8.07 -1.18
N GLU A 76 14.99 -8.19 -0.36
CA GLU A 76 14.97 -9.03 0.85
C GLU A 76 14.34 -8.37 2.08
N GLY A 77 13.81 -7.15 1.91
CA GLY A 77 13.45 -6.30 3.02
C GLY A 77 14.66 -5.56 3.58
N SER A 78 14.50 -4.35 4.05
CA SER A 78 15.60 -3.69 4.74
C SER A 78 15.72 -4.29 6.13
N THR A 79 16.88 -4.85 6.46
CA THR A 79 17.26 -5.26 7.82
C THR A 79 17.20 -4.08 8.81
N GLU A 80 17.23 -2.85 8.31
CA GLU A 80 17.00 -1.64 9.11
C GLU A 80 15.55 -1.48 9.59
N ASN A 81 14.58 -2.20 8.98
CA ASN A 81 13.16 -2.10 9.34
C ASN A 81 12.75 -3.01 10.52
N GLU A 82 13.58 -3.96 10.93
CA GLU A 82 13.22 -4.86 12.03
C GLU A 82 13.17 -4.18 13.40
N SER A 83 13.86 -3.05 13.58
CA SER A 83 13.84 -2.28 14.80
C SER A 83 12.90 -1.08 14.81
N ARG A 84 12.28 -0.75 13.66
CA ARG A 84 11.35 0.39 13.57
C ARG A 84 9.94 -0.03 13.94
N GLN A 85 9.28 0.79 14.75
CA GLN A 85 7.84 0.65 14.99
C GLN A 85 7.10 0.80 13.66
N ARG A 86 6.14 -0.08 13.38
CA ARG A 86 5.41 -0.10 12.11
C ARG A 86 3.96 0.31 12.32
N VAL A 87 3.39 0.98 11.33
CA VAL A 87 1.97 1.28 11.23
C VAL A 87 1.37 0.43 10.11
N GLY A 88 0.34 -0.35 10.44
CA GLY A 88 -0.40 -1.12 9.45
C GLY A 88 -1.31 -0.22 8.64
N LEU A 89 -1.22 -0.27 7.31
CA LEU A 89 -2.07 0.45 6.38
C LEU A 89 -2.95 -0.54 5.61
N LEU A 90 -4.23 -0.58 5.94
CA LEU A 90 -5.20 -1.44 5.29
C LEU A 90 -6.07 -0.63 4.34
N LEU A 91 -6.03 -0.97 3.05
CA LEU A 91 -6.75 -0.26 2.00
C LEU A 91 -7.75 -1.16 1.28
N SER A 92 -8.91 -0.59 0.91
CA SER A 92 -9.96 -1.35 0.23
C SER A 92 -9.66 -1.57 -1.23
N TYR A 93 -9.10 -0.59 -1.91
CA TYR A 93 -8.74 -0.65 -3.32
C TYR A 93 -7.38 -0.05 -3.58
N TYR A 94 -6.77 -0.61 -4.61
CA TYR A 94 -5.63 -0.04 -5.27
C TYR A 94 -6.10 0.73 -6.50
N SER A 95 -6.39 2.03 -6.38
CA SER A 95 -6.68 2.87 -7.53
C SER A 95 -5.44 3.65 -7.94
N ASP A 96 -5.11 3.61 -9.25
CA ASP A 96 -3.84 4.12 -9.77
C ASP A 96 -3.59 5.62 -9.50
N TYR A 97 -4.64 6.40 -9.23
CA TYR A 97 -4.53 7.85 -9.04
C TYR A 97 -4.57 8.29 -7.58
N LEU A 98 -5.56 7.84 -6.84
CA LEU A 98 -5.77 8.29 -5.46
C LEU A 98 -4.82 7.60 -4.47
N PHE A 99 -4.48 6.33 -4.76
CA PHE A 99 -3.62 5.53 -3.91
C PHE A 99 -2.22 6.16 -3.79
N SER A 100 -1.58 6.53 -4.90
CA SER A 100 -0.22 7.06 -4.84
C SER A 100 -0.14 8.33 -3.98
N GLN A 101 -1.08 9.25 -4.12
CA GLN A 101 -1.07 10.50 -3.35
C GLN A 101 -1.34 10.29 -1.86
N VAL A 102 -2.31 9.43 -1.54
CA VAL A 102 -2.64 9.09 -0.13
C VAL A 102 -1.50 8.31 0.50
N TYR A 103 -0.96 7.33 -0.21
CA TYR A 103 0.17 6.54 0.26
C TYR A 103 1.42 7.40 0.48
N ASP A 104 1.80 8.20 -0.52
CA ASP A 104 2.99 9.07 -0.45
C ASP A 104 2.87 10.06 0.73
N GLY A 105 1.67 10.60 0.96
CA GLY A 105 1.42 11.47 2.12
C GLY A 105 1.55 10.74 3.45
N ILE A 106 0.98 9.55 3.58
CA ILE A 106 1.08 8.71 4.79
C ILE A 106 2.52 8.27 5.01
N GLU A 107 3.19 7.79 3.95
CA GLU A 107 4.58 7.33 4.02
C GLU A 107 5.52 8.46 4.48
N SER A 108 5.40 9.62 3.86
CA SER A 108 6.21 10.79 4.22
C SER A 108 6.03 11.17 5.69
N ALA A 109 4.78 11.28 6.13
CA ALA A 109 4.45 11.66 7.50
C ALA A 109 4.95 10.62 8.55
N LEU A 110 4.82 9.34 8.25
CA LEU A 110 5.26 8.27 9.15
C LEU A 110 6.78 8.14 9.16
N LYS A 111 7.44 8.26 8.01
CA LYS A 111 8.90 8.23 7.87
C LYS A 111 9.56 9.37 8.64
N GLU A 112 8.99 10.57 8.57
CA GLU A 112 9.46 11.72 9.34
C GLU A 112 9.43 11.46 10.85
N LYS A 113 8.51 10.63 11.33
CA LYS A 113 8.36 10.21 12.73
C LYS A 113 9.14 8.93 13.07
N GLY A 114 9.88 8.36 12.12
CA GLY A 114 10.66 7.13 12.33
C GLY A 114 9.85 5.84 12.25
N TYR A 115 8.60 5.87 11.78
CA TYR A 115 7.77 4.68 11.58
C TYR A 115 7.97 4.07 10.19
N GLY A 116 7.92 2.73 10.13
CA GLY A 116 7.73 1.99 8.88
C GLY A 116 6.25 1.77 8.58
N ILE A 117 5.93 1.37 7.35
CA ILE A 117 4.57 1.02 6.94
C ILE A 117 4.51 -0.46 6.55
N GLU A 118 3.45 -1.14 6.99
CA GLU A 118 3.06 -2.46 6.51
C GLU A 118 1.73 -2.35 5.78
N VAL A 119 1.74 -2.49 4.45
CA VAL A 119 0.56 -2.26 3.61
C VAL A 119 -0.15 -3.57 3.28
N ALA A 120 -1.47 -3.55 3.36
CA ALA A 120 -2.34 -4.62 2.88
C ALA A 120 -3.49 -4.06 2.05
N VAL A 121 -3.85 -4.75 0.96
CA VAL A 121 -4.93 -4.33 0.05
C VAL A 121 -5.99 -5.41 -0.02
N THR A 122 -7.19 -5.13 0.48
CA THR A 122 -8.29 -6.10 0.61
C THR A 122 -9.06 -6.35 -0.67
N LYS A 123 -8.87 -5.50 -1.69
CA LYS A 123 -9.70 -5.50 -2.91
C LYS A 123 -11.20 -5.44 -2.59
N ASN A 124 -11.55 -4.73 -1.51
CA ASN A 124 -12.90 -4.61 -0.97
C ASN A 124 -13.57 -5.96 -0.63
N ARG A 125 -12.76 -6.95 -0.22
CA ARG A 125 -13.23 -8.29 0.17
C ARG A 125 -13.08 -8.48 1.67
N LEU A 126 -14.18 -8.82 2.34
CA LEU A 126 -14.23 -9.00 3.80
C LEU A 126 -13.36 -10.16 4.29
N ASN A 127 -13.18 -11.21 3.48
CA ASN A 127 -12.29 -12.32 3.84
C ASN A 127 -10.82 -11.88 3.82
N ASP A 128 -10.41 -11.10 2.83
CA ASP A 128 -9.04 -10.58 2.75
C ASP A 128 -8.79 -9.59 3.89
N GLU A 129 -9.79 -8.75 4.22
CA GLU A 129 -9.72 -7.87 5.38
C GLU A 129 -9.45 -8.65 6.67
N ALA A 130 -10.17 -9.76 6.90
CA ALA A 130 -9.94 -10.60 8.07
C ALA A 130 -8.51 -11.15 8.12
N ILE A 131 -8.03 -11.72 7.01
CA ILE A 131 -6.68 -12.30 6.92
C ILE A 131 -5.61 -11.24 7.21
N TYR A 132 -5.74 -10.06 6.62
CA TYR A 132 -4.77 -8.99 6.81
C TYR A 132 -4.81 -8.40 8.22
N LEU A 133 -6.00 -8.20 8.79
CA LEU A 133 -6.12 -7.74 10.18
C LEU A 133 -5.51 -8.75 11.16
N GLU A 134 -5.73 -10.04 10.97
CA GLU A 134 -5.09 -11.08 11.78
C GLU A 134 -3.56 -11.09 11.62
N GLY A 135 -3.06 -10.83 10.41
CA GLY A 135 -1.63 -10.66 10.14
C GLY A 135 -1.04 -9.46 10.88
N LEU A 136 -1.65 -8.29 10.73
CA LEU A 136 -1.22 -7.06 11.37
C LEU A 136 -1.25 -7.13 12.90
N LEU A 137 -2.25 -7.81 13.48
CA LEU A 137 -2.29 -8.06 14.92
C LEU A 137 -1.12 -8.93 15.40
N LYS A 138 -0.68 -9.90 14.58
CA LYS A 138 0.48 -10.75 14.89
C LYS A 138 1.82 -10.03 14.69
N SER A 139 1.88 -9.08 13.78
CA SER A 139 3.09 -8.28 13.48
C SER A 139 3.41 -7.23 14.57
N ASN A 140 2.56 -7.10 15.59
CA ASN A 140 2.72 -6.16 16.69
C ASN A 140 2.92 -4.71 16.21
N VAL A 141 2.06 -4.28 15.31
CA VAL A 141 2.09 -2.89 14.77
C VAL A 141 1.77 -1.87 15.86
N SER A 142 2.39 -0.69 15.77
CA SER A 142 2.21 0.42 16.71
C SER A 142 0.89 1.18 16.50
N GLY A 143 0.25 1.01 15.36
CA GLY A 143 -1.01 1.64 15.01
C GLY A 143 -1.55 1.13 13.69
N LEU A 144 -2.79 1.49 13.38
CA LEU A 144 -3.47 1.10 12.16
C LEU A 144 -4.10 2.30 11.46
N ILE A 145 -3.97 2.34 10.14
CA ILE A 145 -4.73 3.23 9.27
C ILE A 145 -5.58 2.34 8.37
N ILE A 146 -6.90 2.49 8.43
CA ILE A 146 -7.82 1.53 7.80
C ILE A 146 -8.82 2.24 6.89
N GLU A 147 -8.89 1.78 5.66
CA GLU A 147 -10.02 1.98 4.77
C GLU A 147 -10.87 0.71 4.79
N GLY A 148 -12.06 0.77 5.39
CA GLY A 148 -12.91 -0.41 5.62
C GLY A 148 -13.48 -0.99 4.32
N SER A 149 -13.49 -2.32 4.22
CA SER A 149 -14.10 -3.03 3.09
C SER A 149 -15.62 -3.07 3.23
N ARG A 150 -16.36 -2.74 2.14
CA ARG A 150 -17.83 -2.81 2.13
C ARG A 150 -18.50 -2.16 3.35
N SER A 151 -18.05 -1.00 3.75
CA SER A 151 -18.48 -0.31 4.99
C SER A 151 -19.98 0.01 5.07
N ALA A 152 -20.71 -0.03 3.96
CA ALA A 152 -22.17 0.14 3.92
C ALA A 152 -22.94 -1.09 4.40
N PHE A 153 -22.29 -2.23 4.63
CA PHE A 153 -22.91 -3.49 5.05
C PHE A 153 -22.41 -3.92 6.43
N PRO A 154 -23.18 -4.75 7.17
CA PRO A 154 -22.69 -5.36 8.40
C PRO A 154 -21.38 -6.10 8.17
N ASN A 155 -20.36 -5.81 8.96
CA ASN A 155 -19.05 -6.42 8.81
C ASN A 155 -18.89 -7.64 9.73
N PRO A 156 -18.71 -8.85 9.20
CA PRO A 156 -18.50 -10.06 10.01
C PRO A 156 -17.18 -10.01 10.81
N ASN A 157 -16.25 -9.12 10.45
CA ASN A 157 -14.94 -8.98 11.08
C ASN A 157 -14.95 -8.10 12.34
N ILE A 158 -16.12 -7.66 12.81
CA ILE A 158 -16.28 -6.82 14.00
C ILE A 158 -15.54 -7.37 15.23
N ARG A 159 -15.42 -8.70 15.34
CA ARG A 159 -14.64 -9.34 16.41
C ARG A 159 -13.16 -8.92 16.39
N LEU A 160 -12.56 -8.78 15.19
CA LEU A 160 -11.16 -8.38 15.04
C LEU A 160 -10.96 -6.92 15.44
N TYR A 161 -11.88 -6.04 15.07
CA TYR A 161 -11.87 -4.64 15.51
C TYR A 161 -11.99 -4.48 17.03
N ARG A 162 -12.79 -5.36 17.66
CA ARG A 162 -12.87 -5.41 19.13
C ARG A 162 -11.56 -5.88 19.75
N GLU A 163 -10.87 -6.82 19.10
CA GLU A 163 -9.57 -7.31 19.56
C GLU A 163 -8.49 -6.22 19.43
N ILE A 164 -8.44 -5.52 18.30
CA ILE A 164 -7.57 -4.34 18.09
C ILE A 164 -7.77 -3.34 19.24
N ARG A 165 -9.02 -3.06 19.60
CA ARG A 165 -9.34 -2.16 20.71
C ARG A 165 -8.87 -2.69 22.06
N LYS A 166 -9.07 -3.97 22.36
CA LYS A 166 -8.61 -4.58 23.63
C LYS A 166 -7.11 -4.49 23.78
N GLN A 167 -6.38 -4.60 22.68
CA GLN A 167 -4.92 -4.45 22.65
C GLN A 167 -4.48 -2.98 22.67
N ASN A 168 -5.40 -2.03 22.75
CA ASN A 168 -5.14 -0.58 22.74
C ASN A 168 -4.32 -0.13 21.52
N ILE A 169 -4.48 -0.77 20.36
CA ILE A 169 -3.80 -0.36 19.13
C ILE A 169 -4.50 0.89 18.57
N PRO A 170 -3.81 2.05 18.49
CA PRO A 170 -4.36 3.27 17.90
C PRO A 170 -4.82 3.00 16.47
N THR A 171 -6.05 3.40 16.14
CA THR A 171 -6.63 3.12 14.82
C THR A 171 -7.27 4.37 14.25
N LEU A 172 -6.87 4.72 13.03
CA LEU A 172 -7.44 5.79 12.23
C LEU A 172 -8.22 5.19 11.06
N PHE A 173 -9.49 5.57 10.92
CA PHE A 173 -10.26 5.27 9.71
C PHE A 173 -10.17 6.40 8.70
N ILE A 174 -9.94 6.05 7.43
CA ILE A 174 -9.92 6.97 6.29
C ILE A 174 -11.04 6.61 5.31
N HIS A 175 -11.62 7.60 4.65
CA HIS A 175 -12.74 7.53 3.68
C HIS A 175 -14.03 6.93 4.26
N ASN A 176 -13.98 5.81 4.92
CA ASN A 176 -15.14 5.11 5.47
C ASN A 176 -14.77 4.43 6.81
N HIS A 177 -15.79 4.09 7.58
CA HIS A 177 -15.62 3.45 8.87
C HIS A 177 -16.74 2.47 9.17
N TYR A 178 -16.53 1.59 10.12
CA TYR A 178 -17.58 0.73 10.66
C TYR A 178 -18.20 1.36 11.92
N ALA A 179 -19.49 1.11 12.15
CA ALA A 179 -20.16 1.47 13.40
C ALA A 179 -19.72 0.54 14.56
N VAL A 180 -18.41 0.48 14.81
CA VAL A 180 -17.85 -0.04 16.05
C VAL A 180 -17.85 1.12 17.01
N SER A 181 -18.74 1.10 17.99
CA SER A 181 -18.81 2.16 18.98
C SER A 181 -17.40 2.38 19.54
N TYR A 182 -16.81 3.58 19.21
CA TYR A 182 -15.97 4.33 19.96
C TYR A 182 -14.64 4.78 19.66
N THR A 183 -14.27 5.99 19.90
CA THR A 183 -12.96 6.69 20.04
C THR A 183 -11.92 6.35 18.96
N HIS A 184 -12.36 6.24 17.72
CA HIS A 184 -11.48 6.30 16.59
C HIS A 184 -11.38 7.76 16.17
N LEU A 185 -10.16 8.27 16.09
CA LEU A 185 -9.92 9.57 15.50
C LEU A 185 -10.44 9.51 14.05
N ARG A 186 -11.51 10.21 13.77
CA ARG A 186 -11.86 10.54 12.40
C ARG A 186 -10.84 11.56 11.93
N ALA A 187 -10.28 11.37 10.73
CA ALA A 187 -9.70 12.51 10.04
C ALA A 187 -10.82 13.55 9.93
N HIS A 188 -10.72 14.64 10.68
CA HIS A 188 -11.64 15.75 10.53
C HIS A 188 -11.45 16.29 9.12
N GLU A 189 -12.48 16.16 8.29
CA GLU A 189 -12.62 17.07 7.17
C GLU A 189 -12.72 18.46 7.80
N THR A 190 -11.69 19.25 7.62
CA THR A 190 -11.75 20.67 7.88
C THR A 190 -12.75 21.23 6.89
N THR A 191 -14.01 21.40 7.30
CA THR A 191 -14.95 22.27 6.62
C THR A 191 -14.35 23.67 6.69
N LEU A 192 -13.69 24.07 5.60
CA LEU A 192 -13.43 25.47 5.33
C LEU A 192 -14.80 26.15 5.19
N HIS A 193 -15.24 26.79 6.25
CA HIS A 193 -16.28 27.79 6.14
C HIS A 193 -15.68 28.98 5.37
N LEU A 194 -16.10 29.09 4.11
CA LEU A 194 -16.00 30.33 3.35
C LEU A 194 -17.06 31.33 3.86
#